data_050ab8738188f5e4521f77d9349c0ae0
#
_entry.id   050ab8738188f5e4521f77d9349c0ae0
#
_cell.length_a   1.000
_cell.length_b   1.000
_cell.length_c   1.000
_cell.angle_alpha   90.00
_cell.angle_beta   90.00
_cell.angle_gamma   90.00
#
_symmetry.space_group_name_H-M   'P 1'
#
loop_
_entity.id
_entity.type
_entity.pdbx_description
1 polymer ?
#
loop_
_entity_poly.entity_id
_entity_poly.type
_entity_poly.pdbx_seq_one_letter_code
_entity_poly.pdbx_strand_id
1 'polypeptide(L)'
;MPLTDDRNDPRLKVTKENGLREAYLVLSEEERAKGFVRPVRRSYVHDACGAETTMALGLCETYARDPKFYGATYCTKCRTHLPVDEFRWSEDGERVGS
;
A
#
# COMPACT_ATOMS: atom_id res chain seq x y z
N MET A 1 -10.34 -4.70 4.85
CA MET A 1 -9.47 -5.06 3.71
C MET A 1 -8.66 -6.30 4.07
N PRO A 2 -8.90 -7.46 3.43
CA PRO A 2 -8.15 -8.67 3.75
C PRO A 2 -6.68 -8.55 3.35
N LEU A 3 -5.79 -9.01 4.22
CA LEU A 3 -4.36 -9.05 3.97
C LEU A 3 -3.87 -10.49 4.02
N THR A 4 -2.87 -10.81 3.22
CA THR A 4 -2.28 -12.15 3.18
C THR A 4 -0.78 -12.04 2.97
N ASP A 5 -0.02 -12.95 3.56
CA ASP A 5 1.41 -13.10 3.28
C ASP A 5 1.69 -14.27 2.31
N ASP A 6 0.63 -14.90 1.80
CA ASP A 6 0.74 -16.00 0.83
C ASP A 6 0.73 -15.44 -0.59
N ARG A 7 1.87 -15.52 -1.29
CA ARG A 7 2.02 -15.06 -2.67
C ARG A 7 1.16 -15.84 -3.67
N ASN A 8 0.67 -17.00 -3.28
CA ASN A 8 -0.16 -17.86 -4.13
C ASN A 8 -1.66 -17.73 -3.82
N ASP A 9 -2.05 -16.80 -2.95
CA ASP A 9 -3.46 -16.58 -2.62
C ASP A 9 -4.20 -16.09 -3.87
N PRO A 10 -5.22 -16.82 -4.36
CA PRO A 10 -5.93 -16.44 -5.59
C PRO A 10 -6.66 -15.10 -5.48
N ARG A 11 -7.00 -14.66 -4.27
CA ARG A 11 -7.67 -13.37 -4.06
C ARG A 11 -6.81 -12.17 -4.47
N LEU A 12 -5.48 -12.34 -4.53
CA LEU A 12 -4.57 -11.27 -4.96
C LEU A 12 -4.81 -10.84 -6.42
N LYS A 13 -5.37 -11.72 -7.24
CA LYS A 13 -5.61 -11.47 -8.66
C LYS A 13 -7.04 -11.05 -8.97
N VAL A 14 -7.92 -11.02 -7.97
CA VAL A 14 -9.33 -10.67 -8.16
C VAL A 14 -9.54 -9.20 -7.84
N THR A 15 -10.04 -8.44 -8.83
CA THR A 15 -10.36 -7.02 -8.69
C THR A 15 -11.87 -6.87 -8.55
N LYS A 16 -12.29 -6.13 -7.52
CA LYS A 16 -13.70 -5.82 -7.26
C LYS A 16 -14.18 -4.69 -8.19
N GLU A 17 -15.50 -4.48 -8.25
CA GLU A 17 -16.11 -3.42 -9.04
C GLU A 17 -15.58 -2.02 -8.70
N ASN A 18 -15.23 -1.79 -7.43
CA ASN A 18 -14.70 -0.50 -6.98
C ASN A 18 -13.20 -0.32 -7.25
N GLY A 19 -12.56 -1.28 -7.93
CA GLY A 19 -11.15 -1.24 -8.25
C GLY A 19 -10.22 -1.84 -7.20
N LEU A 20 -10.73 -2.16 -6.01
CA LEU A 20 -9.94 -2.80 -4.95
C LEU A 20 -9.74 -4.29 -5.24
N ARG A 21 -8.65 -4.86 -4.77
CA ARG A 21 -8.41 -6.31 -4.81
C ARG A 21 -9.17 -7.00 -3.67
N GLU A 22 -9.48 -8.27 -3.84
CA GLU A 22 -10.09 -9.07 -2.75
C GLU A 22 -9.13 -9.29 -1.58
N ALA A 23 -7.82 -9.32 -1.83
CA ALA A 23 -6.81 -9.35 -0.79
C ALA A 23 -5.55 -8.64 -1.28
N TYR A 24 -4.74 -8.19 -0.32
CA TYR A 24 -3.46 -7.54 -0.61
C TYR A 24 -2.33 -8.33 0.03
N LEU A 25 -1.24 -8.50 -0.72
CA LEU A 25 -0.04 -9.15 -0.24
C LEU A 25 0.73 -8.21 0.69
N VAL A 26 1.13 -8.73 1.85
CA VAL A 26 1.98 -8.01 2.81
C VAL A 26 3.12 -8.92 3.24
N LEU A 27 4.18 -8.35 3.78
CA LEU A 27 5.22 -9.13 4.45
C LEU A 27 4.62 -9.79 5.69
N SER A 28 5.10 -10.98 6.05
CA SER A 28 4.64 -11.70 7.24
C SER A 28 4.88 -10.86 8.51
N GLU A 29 4.16 -11.17 9.59
CA GLU A 29 4.38 -10.52 10.89
C GLU A 29 5.82 -10.65 11.34
N GLU A 30 6.43 -11.84 11.13
CA GLU A 30 7.84 -12.08 11.47
C GLU A 30 8.76 -11.14 10.71
N GLU A 31 8.53 -10.95 9.42
CA GLU A 31 9.35 -10.09 8.60
C GLU A 31 9.19 -8.63 8.99
N ARG A 32 7.95 -8.19 9.25
CA ARG A 32 7.65 -6.82 9.72
C ARG A 32 8.26 -6.55 11.09
N ALA A 33 8.31 -7.55 11.97
CA ALA A 33 8.88 -7.42 13.31
C ALA A 33 10.41 -7.26 13.33
N LYS A 34 11.09 -7.51 12.23
CA LYS A 34 12.55 -7.32 12.13
C LYS A 34 12.97 -5.85 12.15
N GLY A 35 12.02 -4.93 12.07
CA GLY A 35 12.26 -3.49 12.14
C GLY A 35 11.93 -2.78 10.85
N PHE A 36 11.94 -1.45 10.90
CA PHE A 36 11.57 -0.61 9.78
C PHE A 36 12.74 0.27 9.35
N VAL A 37 12.91 0.44 8.05
CA VAL A 37 13.92 1.34 7.47
C VAL A 37 13.35 2.72 7.20
N ARG A 38 12.02 2.88 7.28
CA ARG A 38 11.28 4.14 7.16
C ARG A 38 10.24 4.22 8.26
N PRO A 39 9.75 5.43 8.60
CA PRO A 39 8.63 5.55 9.55
C PRO A 39 7.38 4.85 9.01
N VAL A 40 6.54 4.34 9.91
CA VAL A 40 5.22 3.80 9.53
C VAL A 40 4.30 4.98 9.24
N ARG A 41 3.81 5.07 8.00
CA ARG A 41 2.91 6.13 7.54
C ARG A 41 1.60 5.50 7.08
N ARG A 42 0.47 6.09 7.47
CA ARG A 42 -0.84 5.48 7.30
C ARG A 42 -1.61 6.01 6.10
N SER A 43 -1.37 7.26 5.71
CA SER A 43 -2.15 7.93 4.68
C SER A 43 -1.27 8.49 3.57
N TYR A 44 -1.78 8.49 2.35
CA TYR A 44 -1.08 9.03 1.19
C TYR A 44 -2.05 9.81 0.30
N VAL A 45 -1.49 10.73 -0.48
CA VAL A 45 -2.24 11.61 -1.39
C VAL A 45 -1.82 11.33 -2.82
N HIS A 46 -2.80 11.22 -3.73
CA HIS A 46 -2.54 11.11 -5.16
C HIS A 46 -2.34 12.52 -5.74
N ASP A 47 -1.15 12.79 -6.29
CA ASP A 47 -0.80 14.13 -6.79
C ASP A 47 -1.77 14.64 -7.85
N ALA A 48 -2.20 13.78 -8.77
CA ALA A 48 -3.04 14.18 -9.89
C ALA A 48 -4.46 14.57 -9.49
N CYS A 49 -5.02 13.96 -8.44
CA CYS A 49 -6.41 14.21 -8.04
C CYS A 49 -6.57 14.78 -6.63
N GLY A 50 -5.52 14.81 -5.82
CA GLY A 50 -5.53 15.33 -4.47
C GLY A 50 -6.26 14.47 -3.44
N ALA A 51 -6.73 13.29 -3.79
CA ALA A 51 -7.46 12.42 -2.86
C ALA A 51 -6.49 11.75 -1.88
N GLU A 52 -6.88 11.75 -0.60
CA GLU A 52 -6.13 11.05 0.46
C GLU A 52 -6.73 9.66 0.70
N THR A 53 -5.86 8.68 0.85
CA THR A 53 -6.25 7.30 1.16
C THR A 53 -5.49 6.83 2.39
N THR A 54 -6.19 6.16 3.31
CA THR A 54 -5.59 5.56 4.51
C THR A 54 -5.56 4.05 4.34
N MET A 55 -4.41 3.45 4.66
CA MET A 55 -4.18 2.01 4.50
C MET A 55 -4.31 1.26 5.82
N ALA A 56 -4.55 -0.05 5.71
CA ALA A 56 -4.45 -0.97 6.84
C ALA A 56 -3.00 -1.02 7.37
N LEU A 57 -2.84 -1.26 8.66
CA LEU A 57 -1.54 -1.24 9.33
C LEU A 57 -0.52 -2.19 8.70
N GLY A 58 -0.95 -3.40 8.32
CA GLY A 58 -0.03 -4.37 7.69
C GLY A 58 0.58 -3.87 6.38
N LEU A 59 -0.17 -3.11 5.59
CA LEU A 59 0.35 -2.47 4.37
C LEU A 59 1.36 -1.39 4.71
N CYS A 60 1.04 -0.55 5.71
CA CYS A 60 1.92 0.53 6.15
C CYS A 60 3.24 0.00 6.69
N GLU A 61 3.20 -1.07 7.47
CA GLU A 61 4.38 -1.72 8.02
C GLU A 61 5.23 -2.37 6.91
N THR A 62 4.58 -2.94 5.89
CA THR A 62 5.29 -3.50 4.74
C THR A 62 6.08 -2.40 3.99
N TYR A 63 5.47 -1.24 3.76
CA TYR A 63 6.16 -0.09 3.18
C TYR A 63 7.32 0.40 4.05
N ALA A 64 7.16 0.39 5.36
CA ALA A 64 8.20 0.83 6.28
C ALA A 64 9.37 -0.14 6.33
N ARG A 65 9.10 -1.44 6.22
CA ARG A 65 10.11 -2.49 6.22
C ARG A 65 10.83 -2.60 4.87
N ASP A 66 10.06 -2.53 3.78
CA ASP A 66 10.58 -2.63 2.42
C ASP A 66 9.86 -1.63 1.52
N PRO A 67 10.36 -0.38 1.43
CA PRO A 67 9.69 0.68 0.66
C PRO A 67 9.44 0.36 -0.80
N LYS A 68 10.18 -0.54 -1.38
CA LYS A 68 10.08 -0.92 -2.80
C LYS A 68 9.30 -2.21 -3.04
N PHE A 69 8.64 -2.72 -2.00
CA PHE A 69 7.87 -3.96 -2.10
C PHE A 69 6.72 -3.85 -3.10
N TYR A 70 6.04 -2.72 -3.14
CA TYR A 70 4.93 -2.49 -4.05
C TYR A 70 5.33 -1.59 -5.21
N GLY A 71 4.80 -1.89 -6.41
CA GLY A 71 4.96 -1.02 -7.59
C GLY A 71 3.79 -0.09 -7.81
N ALA A 72 2.64 -0.37 -7.20
CA ALA A 72 1.41 0.39 -7.38
C ALA A 72 0.60 0.42 -6.09
N THR A 73 -0.25 1.45 -5.95
CA THR A 73 -1.18 1.56 -4.83
C THR A 73 -2.51 2.13 -5.31
N TYR A 74 -3.54 1.96 -4.50
CA TYR A 74 -4.92 2.30 -4.85
C TYR A 74 -5.23 3.77 -4.58
N CYS A 75 -5.92 4.42 -5.53
CA CYS A 75 -6.48 5.75 -5.33
C CYS A 75 -8.00 5.64 -5.17
N THR A 76 -8.54 6.14 -4.05
CA THR A 76 -9.97 6.07 -3.76
C THR A 76 -10.82 6.89 -4.72
N LYS A 77 -10.29 7.98 -5.27
CA LYS A 77 -10.99 8.82 -6.23
C LYS A 77 -10.92 8.26 -7.64
N CYS A 78 -9.74 7.81 -8.07
CA CYS A 78 -9.55 7.22 -9.40
C CYS A 78 -10.08 5.78 -9.47
N ARG A 79 -10.29 5.14 -8.33
CA ARG A 79 -10.84 3.78 -8.19
C ARG A 79 -10.03 2.73 -8.96
N THR A 80 -8.71 2.91 -8.96
CA THR A 80 -7.78 2.01 -9.63
C THR A 80 -6.41 2.07 -8.95
N HIS A 81 -5.56 1.10 -9.26
CA HIS A 81 -4.18 1.09 -8.82
C HIS A 81 -3.32 1.87 -9.82
N LEU A 82 -2.44 2.72 -9.29
CA LEU A 82 -1.56 3.58 -10.07
C LEU A 82 -0.13 3.45 -9.54
N PRO A 83 0.90 3.79 -10.36
CA PRO A 83 2.29 3.70 -9.89
C PRO A 83 2.51 4.45 -8.59
N VAL A 84 3.29 3.87 -7.66
CA VAL A 84 3.53 4.48 -6.35
C VAL A 84 4.19 5.85 -6.43
N ASP A 85 4.96 6.13 -7.48
CA ASP A 85 5.62 7.43 -7.67
C ASP A 85 4.65 8.58 -7.97
N GLU A 86 3.35 8.31 -8.17
CA GLU A 86 2.32 9.34 -8.29
C GLU A 86 1.74 9.77 -6.95
N PHE A 87 2.21 9.19 -5.84
CA PHE A 87 1.65 9.40 -4.51
C PHE A 87 2.71 9.94 -3.54
N ARG A 88 2.24 10.71 -2.54
CA ARG A 88 3.06 11.21 -1.44
C ARG A 88 2.43 10.82 -0.11
N TRP A 89 3.27 10.52 0.88
CA TRP A 89 2.80 10.27 2.23
C TRP A 89 2.28 11.57 2.85
N SER A 90 1.09 11.53 3.47
CA SER A 90 0.47 12.71 4.09
C SER A 90 1.26 13.21 5.30
N GLU A 91 1.87 12.30 6.06
CA GLU A 91 2.53 12.64 7.32
C GLU A 91 3.83 13.41 7.14
N ASP A 92 4.60 13.13 6.09
CA ASP A 92 5.92 13.75 5.90
C ASP A 92 6.16 14.28 4.49
N GLY A 93 5.24 14.06 3.56
CA GLY A 93 5.36 14.52 2.19
C GLY A 93 6.34 13.74 1.33
N GLU A 94 6.95 12.68 1.85
CA GLU A 94 7.86 11.86 1.07
C GLU A 94 7.10 11.04 0.01
N ARG A 95 7.81 10.72 -1.09
CA ARG A 95 7.23 9.92 -2.16
C ARG A 95 6.98 8.49 -1.68
N VAL A 96 5.80 7.95 -1.98
CA VAL A 96 5.49 6.54 -1.69
C VAL A 96 6.42 5.66 -2.51
N GLY A 97 6.97 4.62 -1.89
CA GLY A 97 7.92 3.71 -2.54
C GLY A 97 9.38 4.12 -2.48
N SER A 98 9.66 5.21 -1.78
CA SER A 98 11.05 5.67 -1.61
C SER A 98 11.64 5.33 -0.24
#